data_257aeae28ea56c857d68ee76f5d3cc94
#
_entry.id   257aeae28ea56c857d68ee76f5d3cc94
#
_cell.length_a   1.000
_cell.length_b   1.000
_cell.length_c   1.000
_cell.angle_alpha   90.00
_cell.angle_beta   90.00
_cell.angle_gamma   90.00
#
_symmetry.space_group_name_H-M   'P 1'
#
loop_
_entity.id
_entity.type
_entity.pdbx_description
1 polymer ?
#
loop_
_entity_poly.entity_id
_entity_poly.type
_entity_poly.pdbx_seq_one_letter_code
_entity_poly.pdbx_strand_id
1 'polypeptide(L)'
;MSIDFETDEKVADIARRTTEFVRDVVIPEERACDGNVHTGPEPLRLRLQESARAAGVFAPHAGTEWGGLGLDLCGQAVVFEAAGYSLLGPLALNCAAPDEGNTHLLEVVATPEQRERYLRPLAAGRVRSCFAMTEPAPGAGSDPRALTTTATRTGGGWRIDGRKWFISGADGAAFAICMARTGGSPGDAGGATMFLVDAGNPGMKIVRNIDTLDQGLFGGHSELVFEGCEVGDDAVLGEVDQGFTYAQVRLGPARMTHCMRWLGVARRAQDIALERAADRSAFGRPLAELGMVQQLLADSEIDIETSRAVLWRACWELDQGRPAAQHTSIAKTYVSEAVNRVVDRAVQVCGALGISGDAPLSRLYREVRPFRIYDGPSETHRWAIAKRAVRAARERRAAS
;
A
#
# COMPACT_ATOMS: atom_id res chain seq x y z
N MET A 1 1.08 4.68 30.13
CA MET A 1 1.67 5.56 29.11
C MET A 1 0.52 6.24 28.36
N SER A 2 0.50 7.57 28.35
CA SER A 2 -0.47 8.36 27.58
C SER A 2 -0.09 8.26 26.10
N ILE A 3 -1.08 8.11 25.23
CA ILE A 3 -0.91 8.35 23.79
C ILE A 3 -1.12 9.84 23.61
N ASP A 4 -0.13 10.51 23.06
CA ASP A 4 -0.23 11.89 22.66
C ASP A 4 -0.74 11.93 21.21
N PHE A 5 -1.81 12.66 20.96
CA PHE A 5 -2.36 12.88 19.63
C PHE A 5 -1.87 14.20 19.02
N GLU A 6 -1.04 14.97 19.75
CA GLU A 6 -0.43 16.16 19.18
C GLU A 6 0.64 15.74 18.15
N THR A 7 0.57 16.36 17.01
CA THR A 7 1.53 16.13 15.92
C THR A 7 2.75 17.01 16.14
N ASP A 8 3.95 16.43 16.06
CA ASP A 8 5.20 17.18 16.07
C ASP A 8 5.16 18.35 15.05
N GLU A 9 5.69 19.50 15.43
CA GLU A 9 5.63 20.73 14.62
C GLU A 9 6.23 20.57 13.21
N LYS A 10 7.32 19.80 13.10
CA LYS A 10 7.95 19.46 11.82
C LYS A 10 7.03 18.60 10.95
N VAL A 11 6.39 17.59 11.54
CA VAL A 11 5.45 16.71 10.84
C VAL A 11 4.22 17.50 10.40
N ALA A 12 3.68 18.37 11.27
CA ALA A 12 2.56 19.25 10.95
C ALA A 12 2.88 20.17 9.75
N ASP A 13 4.07 20.74 9.70
CA ASP A 13 4.52 21.58 8.58
C ASP A 13 4.63 20.77 7.27
N ILE A 14 5.21 19.57 7.32
CA ILE A 14 5.30 18.68 6.15
C ILE A 14 3.89 18.30 5.67
N ALA A 15 2.98 17.97 6.57
CA ALA A 15 1.59 17.63 6.23
C ALA A 15 0.85 18.80 5.58
N ARG A 16 1.01 20.01 6.11
CA ARG A 16 0.45 21.24 5.53
C ARG A 16 0.96 21.47 4.11
N ARG A 17 2.29 21.42 3.91
CA ARG A 17 2.92 21.55 2.57
C ARG A 17 2.46 20.44 1.63
N THR A 18 2.29 19.22 2.12
CA THR A 18 1.75 18.10 1.34
C THR A 18 0.32 18.39 0.89
N THR A 19 -0.53 18.89 1.79
CA THR A 19 -1.91 19.26 1.46
C THR A 19 -1.95 20.35 0.38
N GLU A 20 -1.15 21.40 0.53
CA GLU A 20 -1.03 22.49 -0.45
C GLU A 20 -0.52 21.96 -1.80
N PHE A 21 0.53 21.14 -1.79
CA PHE A 21 1.10 20.53 -2.99
C PHE A 21 0.08 19.62 -3.71
N VAL A 22 -0.65 18.79 -2.98
CA VAL A 22 -1.69 17.92 -3.56
C VAL A 22 -2.81 18.75 -4.18
N ARG A 23 -3.28 19.78 -3.49
CA ARG A 23 -4.36 20.65 -3.98
C ARG A 23 -3.94 21.45 -5.22
N ASP A 24 -2.77 22.06 -5.19
CA ASP A 24 -2.38 23.09 -6.15
C ASP A 24 -1.60 22.54 -7.35
N VAL A 25 -0.98 21.36 -7.22
CA VAL A 25 -0.17 20.73 -8.26
C VAL A 25 -0.76 19.39 -8.69
N VAL A 26 -1.01 18.48 -7.75
CA VAL A 26 -1.35 17.08 -8.10
C VAL A 26 -2.78 16.95 -8.63
N ILE A 27 -3.77 17.57 -7.98
CA ILE A 27 -5.19 17.50 -8.41
C ILE A 27 -5.41 18.10 -9.81
N PRO A 28 -4.81 19.23 -10.20
CA PRO A 28 -4.87 19.70 -11.58
C PRO A 28 -4.34 18.69 -12.60
N GLU A 29 -3.20 18.06 -12.34
CA GLU A 29 -2.64 17.01 -13.22
C GLU A 29 -3.53 15.75 -13.25
N GLU A 30 -4.11 15.34 -12.11
CA GLU A 30 -5.09 14.25 -12.07
C GLU A 30 -6.31 14.54 -12.94
N ARG A 31 -6.81 15.76 -12.94
CA ARG A 31 -7.93 16.19 -13.80
C ARG A 31 -7.53 16.21 -15.28
N ALA A 32 -6.31 16.68 -15.60
CA ALA A 32 -5.82 16.73 -16.99
C ALA A 32 -5.64 15.34 -17.63
N CYS A 33 -5.45 14.31 -16.81
CA CYS A 33 -5.38 12.90 -17.27
C CYS A 33 -6.76 12.22 -17.36
N ASP A 34 -7.87 12.96 -17.38
CA ASP A 34 -9.24 12.44 -17.23
C ASP A 34 -9.35 11.47 -16.06
N GLY A 35 -8.45 11.68 -15.08
CA GLY A 35 -8.22 10.80 -13.93
C GLY A 35 -7.75 9.40 -14.29
N ASN A 36 -7.33 9.10 -15.50
CA ASN A 36 -6.68 7.83 -15.83
C ASN A 36 -5.21 7.85 -15.38
N VAL A 37 -5.03 7.77 -14.07
CA VAL A 37 -3.73 7.87 -13.40
C VAL A 37 -2.83 6.67 -13.68
N HIS A 38 -3.41 5.56 -14.17
CA HIS A 38 -2.72 4.28 -14.33
C HIS A 38 -2.05 4.14 -15.70
N THR A 39 -2.51 4.87 -16.69
CA THR A 39 -1.90 4.94 -18.02
C THR A 39 -1.09 6.22 -18.23
N GLY A 40 -0.88 6.99 -17.16
CA GLY A 40 -0.04 8.19 -17.19
C GLY A 40 1.38 7.84 -17.64
N PRO A 41 1.98 8.65 -18.55
CA PRO A 41 3.32 8.37 -19.02
C PRO A 41 4.35 8.55 -17.90
N GLU A 42 5.40 7.75 -17.91
CA GLU A 42 6.53 7.87 -16.97
C GLU A 42 7.04 9.33 -16.81
N PRO A 43 7.06 10.17 -17.85
CA PRO A 43 7.38 11.60 -17.69
C PRO A 43 6.47 12.36 -16.72
N LEU A 44 5.19 12.01 -16.58
CA LEU A 44 4.31 12.64 -15.59
C LEU A 44 4.76 12.33 -14.18
N ARG A 45 5.07 11.07 -13.88
CA ARG A 45 5.58 10.64 -12.58
C ARG A 45 6.85 11.43 -12.21
N LEU A 46 7.81 11.51 -13.13
CA LEU A 46 9.08 12.21 -12.89
C LEU A 46 8.87 13.71 -12.65
N ARG A 47 8.01 14.39 -13.42
CA ARG A 47 7.67 15.81 -13.20
C ARG A 47 7.02 16.04 -11.83
N LEU A 48 6.05 15.20 -11.46
CA LEU A 48 5.38 15.32 -10.15
C LEU A 48 6.36 15.10 -9.00
N GLN A 49 7.26 14.13 -9.10
CA GLN A 49 8.30 13.87 -8.11
C GLN A 49 9.31 15.02 -7.99
N GLU A 50 9.67 15.64 -9.09
CA GLU A 50 10.55 16.83 -9.06
C GLU A 50 9.85 18.01 -8.38
N SER A 51 8.57 18.23 -8.68
CA SER A 51 7.75 19.23 -8.00
C SER A 51 7.60 18.94 -6.51
N ALA A 52 7.47 17.66 -6.11
CA ALA A 52 7.41 17.26 -4.71
C ALA A 52 8.73 17.51 -3.96
N ARG A 53 9.88 17.33 -4.64
CA ARG A 53 11.20 17.71 -4.09
C ARG A 53 11.29 19.21 -3.86
N ALA A 54 10.90 20.00 -4.85
CA ALA A 54 10.88 21.46 -4.73
C ALA A 54 9.99 21.95 -3.58
N ALA A 55 8.85 21.26 -3.35
CA ALA A 55 7.94 21.50 -2.23
C ALA A 55 8.48 20.96 -0.88
N GLY A 56 9.56 20.17 -0.88
CA GLY A 56 10.14 19.56 0.33
C GLY A 56 9.25 18.48 0.97
N VAL A 57 8.50 17.73 0.15
CA VAL A 57 7.55 16.67 0.61
C VAL A 57 7.84 15.30 0.00
N PHE A 58 8.92 15.16 -0.76
CA PHE A 58 9.31 13.95 -1.46
C PHE A 58 9.83 12.87 -0.51
N ALA A 59 9.49 11.61 -0.76
CA ALA A 59 9.93 10.39 -0.07
C ALA A 59 9.87 10.50 1.47
N PRO A 60 8.69 10.81 2.06
CA PRO A 60 8.58 11.08 3.49
C PRO A 60 8.97 9.88 4.38
N HIS A 61 8.86 8.64 3.88
CA HIS A 61 9.15 7.40 4.57
C HIS A 61 10.61 6.95 4.49
N ALA A 62 11.33 7.29 3.41
CA ALA A 62 12.70 6.84 3.21
C ALA A 62 13.66 7.55 4.16
N GLY A 63 14.71 6.84 4.59
CA GLY A 63 15.75 7.40 5.46
C GLY A 63 16.41 8.63 4.86
N THR A 64 16.88 9.53 5.72
CA THR A 64 17.53 10.78 5.29
C THR A 64 18.82 10.53 4.51
N GLU A 65 19.54 9.46 4.80
CA GLU A 65 20.72 8.99 4.07
C GLU A 65 20.41 8.58 2.62
N TRP A 66 19.15 8.27 2.32
CA TRP A 66 18.65 7.94 0.97
C TRP A 66 17.96 9.12 0.29
N GLY A 67 17.94 10.29 0.95
CA GLY A 67 17.33 11.51 0.43
C GLY A 67 15.84 11.66 0.73
N GLY A 68 15.30 10.87 1.65
CA GLY A 68 13.93 11.00 2.17
C GLY A 68 13.84 11.92 3.38
N LEU A 69 12.66 12.01 3.99
CA LEU A 69 12.41 12.85 5.17
C LEU A 69 12.56 12.09 6.50
N GLY A 70 12.69 10.76 6.48
CA GLY A 70 12.94 9.92 7.63
C GLY A 70 11.82 9.93 8.67
N LEU A 71 10.56 10.08 8.25
CA LEU A 71 9.44 10.08 9.18
C LEU A 71 9.18 8.67 9.73
N ASP A 72 8.90 8.59 11.03
CA ASP A 72 8.34 7.39 11.65
C ASP A 72 6.91 7.12 11.18
N LEU A 73 6.32 6.00 11.57
CA LEU A 73 4.98 5.62 11.08
C LEU A 73 3.88 6.57 11.57
N CYS A 74 4.01 7.15 12.75
CA CYS A 74 3.08 8.16 13.25
C CYS A 74 3.15 9.44 12.41
N GLY A 75 4.34 9.90 12.06
CA GLY A 75 4.54 11.03 11.16
C GLY A 75 4.07 10.72 9.72
N GLN A 76 4.37 9.52 9.23
CA GLN A 76 3.87 9.04 7.95
C GLN A 76 2.34 9.01 7.92
N ALA A 77 1.65 8.66 9.03
CA ALA A 77 0.18 8.57 9.05
C ALA A 77 -0.48 9.89 8.68
N VAL A 78 0.08 11.01 9.11
CA VAL A 78 -0.45 12.34 8.79
C VAL A 78 -0.14 12.75 7.36
N VAL A 79 1.12 12.56 6.94
CA VAL A 79 1.59 12.98 5.60
C VAL A 79 1.01 12.11 4.49
N PHE A 80 0.88 10.80 4.71
CA PHE A 80 0.32 9.90 3.69
C PHE A 80 -1.20 10.03 3.56
N GLU A 81 -1.92 10.39 4.62
CA GLU A 81 -3.33 10.74 4.51
C GLU A 81 -3.49 12.00 3.62
N ALA A 82 -2.67 13.03 3.83
CA ALA A 82 -2.66 14.21 2.99
C ALA A 82 -2.30 13.89 1.52
N ALA A 83 -1.29 13.04 1.30
CA ALA A 83 -0.92 12.57 -0.04
C ALA A 83 -2.05 11.77 -0.70
N GLY A 84 -2.71 10.90 0.06
CA GLY A 84 -3.80 10.04 -0.40
C GLY A 84 -5.08 10.78 -0.79
N TYR A 85 -5.17 12.08 -0.53
CA TYR A 85 -6.30 12.90 -1.00
C TYR A 85 -6.39 12.98 -2.54
N SER A 86 -5.31 12.64 -3.25
CA SER A 86 -5.29 12.38 -4.69
C SER A 86 -4.75 10.98 -4.98
N LEU A 87 -5.30 10.29 -5.98
CA LEU A 87 -4.76 9.00 -6.44
C LEU A 87 -3.33 9.11 -6.97
N LEU A 88 -2.95 10.28 -7.52
CA LEU A 88 -1.58 10.58 -7.95
C LEU A 88 -0.66 11.04 -6.81
N GLY A 89 -1.20 11.48 -5.68
CA GLY A 89 -0.42 12.04 -4.58
C GLY A 89 0.66 11.10 -4.05
N PRO A 90 0.34 9.84 -3.71
CA PRO A 90 1.35 8.87 -3.27
C PRO A 90 2.46 8.63 -4.31
N LEU A 91 2.12 8.65 -5.60
CA LEU A 91 3.08 8.52 -6.69
C LEU A 91 4.02 9.73 -6.77
N ALA A 92 3.44 10.93 -6.65
CA ALA A 92 4.16 12.19 -6.66
C ALA A 92 5.16 12.30 -5.49
N LEU A 93 4.77 11.82 -4.32
CA LEU A 93 5.63 11.81 -3.14
C LEU A 93 6.56 10.57 -3.07
N ASN A 94 6.59 9.71 -4.08
CA ASN A 94 7.34 8.44 -4.07
C ASN A 94 6.98 7.53 -2.89
N CYS A 95 5.76 7.60 -2.39
CA CYS A 95 5.28 6.78 -1.28
C CYS A 95 4.11 5.86 -1.67
N ALA A 96 4.00 5.55 -2.97
CA ALA A 96 3.03 4.58 -3.50
C ALA A 96 3.52 3.14 -3.30
N ALA A 97 2.58 2.22 -3.14
CA ALA A 97 2.87 0.79 -3.22
C ALA A 97 3.17 0.39 -4.69
N PRO A 98 4.04 -0.61 -4.90
CA PRO A 98 4.74 -1.42 -3.91
C PRO A 98 6.07 -0.81 -3.41
N ASP A 99 6.50 0.31 -3.98
CA ASP A 99 7.85 0.86 -3.82
C ASP A 99 8.16 1.28 -2.37
N GLU A 100 7.19 1.87 -1.65
CA GLU A 100 7.44 2.27 -0.27
C GLU A 100 7.70 1.07 0.65
N GLY A 101 6.94 -0.03 0.47
CA GLY A 101 7.17 -1.25 1.22
C GLY A 101 8.46 -1.96 0.84
N ASN A 102 8.86 -1.90 -0.43
CA ASN A 102 10.12 -2.44 -0.91
C ASN A 102 11.31 -1.59 -0.43
N THR A 103 11.17 -0.27 -0.37
CA THR A 103 12.15 0.65 0.23
C THR A 103 12.42 0.25 1.68
N HIS A 104 11.37 0.13 2.50
CA HIS A 104 11.51 -0.29 3.89
C HIS A 104 12.18 -1.67 4.02
N LEU A 105 11.76 -2.66 3.23
CA LEU A 105 12.38 -3.99 3.26
C LEU A 105 13.88 -3.94 2.94
N LEU A 106 14.26 -3.20 1.91
CA LEU A 106 15.67 -3.04 1.51
C LEU A 106 16.49 -2.29 2.57
N GLU A 107 15.93 -1.28 3.21
CA GLU A 107 16.59 -0.57 4.32
C GLU A 107 16.92 -1.51 5.49
N VAL A 108 16.02 -2.46 5.79
CA VAL A 108 16.19 -3.36 6.93
C VAL A 108 17.06 -4.57 6.60
N VAL A 109 16.90 -5.16 5.41
CA VAL A 109 17.40 -6.52 5.12
C VAL A 109 18.56 -6.55 4.15
N ALA A 110 18.67 -5.57 3.23
CA ALA A 110 19.64 -5.61 2.15
C ALA A 110 21.09 -5.40 2.63
N THR A 111 22.04 -6.03 1.93
CA THR A 111 23.48 -5.77 2.13
C THR A 111 23.83 -4.34 1.70
N PRO A 112 25.00 -3.79 2.10
CA PRO A 112 25.45 -2.48 1.63
C PRO A 112 25.48 -2.37 0.09
N GLU A 113 25.93 -3.39 -0.60
CA GLU A 113 26.03 -3.46 -2.07
C GLU A 113 24.62 -3.47 -2.70
N GLN A 114 23.69 -4.26 -2.14
CA GLN A 114 22.32 -4.30 -2.58
C GLN A 114 21.60 -2.96 -2.33
N ARG A 115 21.86 -2.28 -1.20
CA ARG A 115 21.32 -0.95 -0.93
C ARG A 115 21.79 0.07 -1.97
N GLU A 116 23.06 0.09 -2.32
CA GLU A 116 23.56 1.00 -3.37
C GLU A 116 22.94 0.69 -4.74
N ARG A 117 22.80 -0.60 -5.09
CA ARG A 117 22.30 -1.00 -6.40
C ARG A 117 20.80 -0.82 -6.55
N TYR A 118 20.00 -1.16 -5.53
CA TYR A 118 18.55 -1.23 -5.61
C TYR A 118 17.82 -0.17 -4.78
N LEU A 119 18.23 0.02 -3.51
CA LEU A 119 17.54 0.94 -2.62
C LEU A 119 17.79 2.40 -3.01
N ARG A 120 19.04 2.80 -3.25
CA ARG A 120 19.36 4.20 -3.58
C ARG A 120 18.58 4.72 -4.79
N PRO A 121 18.53 4.03 -5.95
CA PRO A 121 17.74 4.51 -7.08
C PRO A 121 16.22 4.44 -6.83
N LEU A 122 15.73 3.49 -6.03
CA LEU A 122 14.32 3.34 -5.68
C LEU A 122 13.87 4.48 -4.76
N ALA A 123 14.59 4.74 -3.66
CA ALA A 123 14.31 5.83 -2.74
C ALA A 123 14.41 7.20 -3.43
N ALA A 124 15.32 7.35 -4.38
CA ALA A 124 15.42 8.54 -5.24
C ALA A 124 14.32 8.62 -6.31
N GLY A 125 13.38 7.68 -6.39
CA GLY A 125 12.31 7.68 -7.41
C GLY A 125 12.80 7.55 -8.85
N ARG A 126 14.07 7.19 -9.09
CA ARG A 126 14.62 7.02 -10.43
C ARG A 126 14.16 5.74 -11.11
N VAL A 127 13.86 4.73 -10.32
CA VAL A 127 13.35 3.43 -10.77
C VAL A 127 12.11 3.05 -9.97
N ARG A 128 11.36 2.08 -10.48
CA ARG A 128 10.27 1.39 -9.79
C ARG A 128 10.62 -0.07 -9.56
N SER A 129 9.95 -0.70 -8.64
CA SER A 129 10.14 -2.10 -8.28
C SER A 129 8.81 -2.84 -8.22
N CYS A 130 8.86 -4.17 -8.08
CA CYS A 130 7.68 -4.94 -7.76
C CYS A 130 7.97 -6.02 -6.71
N PHE A 131 6.91 -6.53 -6.07
CA PHE A 131 7.00 -7.60 -5.06
C PHE A 131 6.26 -8.84 -5.56
N ALA A 132 7.01 -9.83 -6.05
CA ALA A 132 6.51 -11.02 -6.70
C ALA A 132 6.33 -12.18 -5.70
N MET A 133 5.22 -12.14 -4.94
CA MET A 133 4.88 -13.15 -3.93
C MET A 133 3.69 -14.01 -4.35
N THR A 134 2.56 -13.39 -4.71
CA THR A 134 1.29 -14.07 -5.00
C THR A 134 1.37 -14.91 -6.27
N GLU A 135 0.73 -16.08 -6.26
CA GLU A 135 0.73 -17.07 -7.34
C GLU A 135 -0.68 -17.48 -7.75
N PRO A 136 -0.88 -17.93 -9.01
CA PRO A 136 -2.13 -18.58 -9.37
C PRO A 136 -2.30 -19.91 -8.62
N ALA A 137 -3.55 -20.33 -8.45
CA ALA A 137 -3.85 -21.60 -7.79
C ALA A 137 -3.13 -22.78 -8.50
N PRO A 138 -2.60 -23.75 -7.72
CA PRO A 138 -2.75 -23.97 -6.27
C PRO A 138 -1.70 -23.24 -5.40
N GLY A 139 -0.96 -22.27 -5.95
CA GLY A 139 0.14 -21.57 -5.27
C GLY A 139 -0.29 -20.55 -4.23
N ALA A 140 0.67 -19.72 -3.80
CA ALA A 140 0.52 -18.76 -2.72
C ALA A 140 -0.51 -17.65 -3.04
N GLY A 141 -1.56 -17.61 -2.25
CA GLY A 141 -2.56 -16.53 -2.22
C GLY A 141 -2.63 -15.91 -0.84
N SER A 142 -3.80 -16.00 -0.19
CA SER A 142 -3.99 -15.59 1.21
C SER A 142 -3.20 -16.42 2.21
N ASP A 143 -2.85 -17.67 1.87
CA ASP A 143 -1.86 -18.48 2.58
C ASP A 143 -0.53 -18.45 1.83
N PRO A 144 0.48 -17.71 2.31
CA PRO A 144 1.78 -17.63 1.67
C PRO A 144 2.57 -18.95 1.70
N ARG A 145 2.20 -19.88 2.59
CA ARG A 145 2.87 -21.18 2.71
C ARG A 145 2.58 -22.09 1.52
N ALA A 146 1.52 -21.84 0.77
CA ALA A 146 1.21 -22.56 -0.47
C ALA A 146 2.15 -22.22 -1.64
N LEU A 147 3.25 -21.50 -1.39
CA LEU A 147 4.25 -21.08 -2.38
C LEU A 147 4.76 -22.27 -3.20
N THR A 148 4.61 -22.21 -4.52
CA THR A 148 5.00 -23.23 -5.50
C THR A 148 6.15 -22.83 -6.41
N THR A 149 6.40 -21.51 -6.61
CA THR A 149 7.62 -21.05 -7.29
C THR A 149 8.84 -21.58 -6.53
N THR A 150 9.76 -22.21 -7.23
CA THR A 150 10.96 -22.83 -6.64
C THR A 150 12.23 -22.08 -7.02
N ALA A 151 13.21 -22.14 -6.14
CA ALA A 151 14.59 -21.77 -6.45
C ALA A 151 15.52 -22.93 -6.12
N THR A 152 16.19 -23.44 -7.15
CA THR A 152 17.09 -24.58 -7.05
C THR A 152 18.53 -24.11 -7.10
N ARG A 153 19.38 -24.64 -6.22
CA ARG A 153 20.82 -24.35 -6.19
C ARG A 153 21.47 -24.80 -7.49
N THR A 154 22.32 -23.95 -8.05
CA THR A 154 23.16 -24.26 -9.23
C THR A 154 24.65 -24.09 -8.86
N GLY A 155 25.55 -24.40 -9.78
CA GLY A 155 27.00 -24.25 -9.55
C GLY A 155 27.45 -22.77 -9.41
N GLY A 156 26.62 -21.78 -9.79
CA GLY A 156 26.95 -20.36 -9.76
C GLY A 156 25.91 -19.48 -9.09
N GLY A 157 24.96 -20.06 -8.35
CA GLY A 157 23.87 -19.33 -7.72
C GLY A 157 22.58 -20.12 -7.65
N TRP A 158 21.50 -19.56 -8.17
CA TRP A 158 20.15 -20.12 -8.10
C TRP A 158 19.43 -20.04 -9.43
N ARG A 159 18.57 -21.00 -9.69
CA ARG A 159 17.62 -21.02 -10.80
C ARG A 159 16.20 -20.96 -10.25
N ILE A 160 15.45 -19.94 -10.64
CA ILE A 160 14.07 -19.70 -10.22
C ILE A 160 13.14 -20.15 -11.34
N ASP A 161 12.16 -20.99 -10.99
CA ASP A 161 11.11 -21.49 -11.88
C ASP A 161 9.76 -21.37 -11.22
N GLY A 162 8.78 -20.78 -11.93
CA GLY A 162 7.41 -20.63 -11.40
C GLY A 162 6.63 -19.48 -12.02
N ARG A 163 5.48 -19.19 -11.42
CA ARG A 163 4.53 -18.23 -11.95
C ARG A 163 3.99 -17.35 -10.84
N LYS A 164 3.94 -16.04 -11.10
CA LYS A 164 3.40 -15.02 -10.18
C LYS A 164 2.29 -14.25 -10.87
N TRP A 165 1.28 -13.82 -10.10
CA TRP A 165 0.21 -13.01 -10.66
C TRP A 165 -0.23 -11.90 -9.70
N PHE A 166 -1.03 -10.95 -10.22
CA PHE A 166 -1.40 -9.73 -9.51
C PHE A 166 -0.19 -8.98 -8.95
N ILE A 167 0.92 -8.97 -9.72
CA ILE A 167 2.15 -8.29 -9.30
C ILE A 167 2.06 -6.83 -9.73
N SER A 168 1.73 -5.99 -8.74
CA SER A 168 1.55 -4.55 -8.94
C SER A 168 2.85 -3.88 -9.35
N GLY A 169 2.78 -3.01 -10.36
CA GLY A 169 3.90 -2.19 -10.81
C GLY A 169 5.00 -2.95 -11.58
N ALA A 170 4.80 -4.24 -11.91
CA ALA A 170 5.83 -5.04 -12.57
C ALA A 170 6.16 -4.53 -13.97
N ASP A 171 5.16 -4.03 -14.72
CA ASP A 171 5.40 -3.41 -16.01
C ASP A 171 6.12 -2.06 -15.81
N GLY A 172 7.36 -1.99 -16.30
CA GLY A 172 8.27 -0.87 -16.11
C GLY A 172 9.01 -0.84 -14.76
N ALA A 173 8.93 -1.90 -13.93
CA ALA A 173 9.84 -2.08 -12.80
C ALA A 173 11.27 -2.35 -13.27
N ALA A 174 12.25 -1.83 -12.56
CA ALA A 174 13.67 -2.11 -12.84
C ALA A 174 14.10 -3.47 -12.25
N PHE A 175 13.45 -3.92 -11.20
CA PHE A 175 13.69 -5.20 -10.55
C PHE A 175 12.46 -5.72 -9.83
N ALA A 176 12.42 -7.03 -9.59
CA ALA A 176 11.46 -7.72 -8.76
C ALA A 176 12.11 -8.24 -7.49
N ILE A 177 11.40 -8.14 -6.35
CA ILE A 177 11.69 -8.95 -5.16
C ILE A 177 10.84 -10.21 -5.27
N CYS A 178 11.46 -11.32 -5.64
CA CYS A 178 10.78 -12.58 -5.90
C CYS A 178 10.87 -13.51 -4.70
N MET A 179 9.72 -13.99 -4.19
CA MET A 179 9.69 -15.08 -3.22
C MET A 179 9.67 -16.43 -3.94
N ALA A 180 10.59 -17.29 -3.61
CA ALA A 180 10.67 -18.66 -4.13
C ALA A 180 10.97 -19.66 -3.01
N ARG A 181 10.51 -20.89 -3.18
CA ARG A 181 10.75 -21.99 -2.25
C ARG A 181 12.14 -22.57 -2.50
N THR A 182 12.96 -22.57 -1.48
CA THR A 182 14.33 -23.14 -1.47
C THR A 182 14.43 -24.45 -0.73
N GLY A 183 13.40 -24.79 0.09
CA GLY A 183 13.35 -26.04 0.83
C GLY A 183 11.94 -26.39 1.27
N GLY A 184 11.74 -27.64 1.70
CA GLY A 184 10.44 -28.16 2.12
C GLY A 184 9.42 -28.30 0.98
N SER A 185 8.14 -28.36 1.34
CA SER A 185 7.01 -28.54 0.43
C SER A 185 6.00 -27.42 0.57
N PRO A 186 5.13 -27.17 -0.44
CA PRO A 186 4.00 -26.26 -0.29
C PRO A 186 3.14 -26.61 0.93
N GLY A 187 2.87 -25.62 1.80
CA GLY A 187 2.21 -25.78 3.08
C GLY A 187 3.14 -25.68 4.29
N ASP A 188 4.44 -25.90 4.11
CA ASP A 188 5.41 -25.79 5.20
C ASP A 188 5.62 -24.33 5.62
N ALA A 189 5.90 -24.12 6.91
CA ALA A 189 6.05 -22.80 7.51
C ALA A 189 7.40 -22.12 7.21
N GLY A 190 8.36 -22.85 6.64
CA GLY A 190 9.72 -22.39 6.28
C GLY A 190 10.05 -22.67 4.83
N GLY A 191 11.33 -22.55 4.48
CA GLY A 191 11.88 -22.95 3.18
C GLY A 191 11.54 -21.98 2.05
N ALA A 192 11.32 -20.69 2.33
CA ALA A 192 11.20 -19.65 1.32
C ALA A 192 12.35 -18.63 1.42
N THR A 193 12.80 -18.15 0.28
CA THR A 193 13.87 -17.15 0.17
C THR A 193 13.40 -16.01 -0.74
N MET A 194 13.88 -14.81 -0.49
CA MET A 194 13.67 -13.65 -1.36
C MET A 194 14.88 -13.46 -2.28
N PHE A 195 14.60 -13.16 -3.53
CA PHE A 195 15.62 -12.90 -4.55
C PHE A 195 15.36 -11.55 -5.22
N LEU A 196 16.44 -10.79 -5.43
CA LEU A 196 16.45 -9.59 -6.25
C LEU A 196 16.69 -10.01 -7.71
N VAL A 197 15.68 -9.82 -8.55
CA VAL A 197 15.73 -10.21 -9.97
C VAL A 197 15.62 -8.96 -10.82
N ASP A 198 16.67 -8.63 -11.58
CA ASP A 198 16.64 -7.49 -12.51
C ASP A 198 15.60 -7.71 -13.62
N ALA A 199 14.92 -6.65 -14.04
CA ALA A 199 13.92 -6.73 -15.12
C ALA A 199 14.49 -7.21 -16.46
N GLY A 200 15.79 -6.99 -16.71
CA GLY A 200 16.50 -7.50 -17.89
C GLY A 200 16.86 -8.98 -17.85
N ASN A 201 16.55 -9.70 -16.77
CA ASN A 201 16.84 -11.14 -16.71
C ASN A 201 16.00 -11.90 -17.75
N PRO A 202 16.64 -12.67 -18.67
CA PRO A 202 15.93 -13.35 -19.76
C PRO A 202 14.94 -14.42 -19.28
N GLY A 203 15.16 -14.95 -18.05
CA GLY A 203 14.28 -15.94 -17.43
C GLY A 203 13.05 -15.34 -16.74
N MET A 204 12.94 -14.00 -16.59
CA MET A 204 11.76 -13.32 -16.06
C MET A 204 11.00 -12.62 -17.18
N LYS A 205 9.72 -12.92 -17.35
CA LYS A 205 8.89 -12.33 -18.41
C LYS A 205 7.52 -11.91 -17.88
N ILE A 206 7.02 -10.77 -18.36
CA ILE A 206 5.62 -10.37 -18.20
C ILE A 206 4.80 -11.13 -19.24
N VAL A 207 3.81 -11.90 -18.79
CA VAL A 207 2.90 -12.65 -19.67
C VAL A 207 1.79 -11.73 -20.17
N ARG A 208 1.21 -10.95 -19.25
CA ARG A 208 0.13 -9.99 -19.52
C ARG A 208 -0.06 -9.06 -18.33
N ASN A 209 -0.67 -7.93 -18.57
CA ASN A 209 -1.33 -7.13 -17.53
C ASN A 209 -2.76 -7.67 -17.33
N ILE A 210 -3.15 -7.88 -16.09
CA ILE A 210 -4.45 -8.44 -15.72
C ILE A 210 -5.46 -7.29 -15.67
N ASP A 211 -6.58 -7.45 -16.35
CA ASP A 211 -7.71 -6.51 -16.24
C ASP A 211 -8.39 -6.69 -14.88
N THR A 212 -8.44 -5.62 -14.09
CA THR A 212 -8.95 -5.59 -12.72
C THR A 212 -9.98 -4.49 -12.55
N LEU A 213 -10.75 -4.53 -11.44
CA LEU A 213 -11.75 -3.51 -11.11
C LEU A 213 -11.11 -2.13 -10.89
N ASP A 214 -10.01 -2.09 -10.12
CA ASP A 214 -9.09 -0.97 -10.11
C ASP A 214 -8.26 -1.02 -11.40
N GLN A 215 -7.84 0.11 -11.88
CA GLN A 215 -7.01 0.14 -13.08
C GLN A 215 -5.54 -0.16 -12.76
N GLY A 216 -5.25 -0.45 -11.49
CA GLY A 216 -3.92 -0.66 -10.98
C GLY A 216 -3.12 0.64 -10.90
N LEU A 217 -1.92 0.52 -10.35
CA LEU A 217 -0.94 1.59 -10.30
C LEU A 217 -0.18 1.68 -11.63
N PHE A 218 0.71 2.64 -11.78
CA PHE A 218 1.67 2.67 -12.87
C PHE A 218 2.30 1.27 -13.05
N GLY A 219 2.19 0.71 -14.26
CA GLY A 219 2.61 -0.65 -14.55
C GLY A 219 1.58 -1.74 -14.24
N GLY A 220 0.36 -1.38 -13.87
CA GLY A 220 -0.77 -2.30 -13.69
C GLY A 220 -0.53 -3.42 -12.68
N HIS A 221 -1.29 -4.52 -12.84
CA HIS A 221 -1.12 -5.78 -12.13
C HIS A 221 -0.75 -6.87 -13.12
N SER A 222 0.49 -7.34 -13.07
CA SER A 222 1.01 -8.24 -14.09
C SER A 222 1.00 -9.71 -13.65
N GLU A 223 0.92 -10.58 -14.63
CA GLU A 223 1.27 -11.98 -14.52
C GLU A 223 2.70 -12.16 -15.00
N LEU A 224 3.57 -12.73 -14.13
CA LEU A 224 4.98 -13.00 -14.40
C LEU A 224 5.20 -14.49 -14.50
N VAL A 225 6.12 -14.87 -15.38
CA VAL A 225 6.68 -16.22 -15.45
C VAL A 225 8.19 -16.15 -15.22
N PHE A 226 8.69 -17.10 -14.44
CA PHE A 226 10.10 -17.36 -14.22
C PHE A 226 10.40 -18.74 -14.83
N GLU A 227 11.22 -18.76 -15.87
CA GLU A 227 11.59 -19.96 -16.61
C GLU A 227 13.12 -20.02 -16.74
N GLY A 228 13.75 -20.90 -15.98
CA GLY A 228 15.20 -20.98 -15.93
C GLY A 228 15.84 -19.63 -15.57
N CYS A 229 15.21 -18.88 -14.67
CA CYS A 229 15.68 -17.56 -14.28
C CYS A 229 16.91 -17.69 -13.37
N GLU A 230 18.10 -17.55 -13.95
CA GLU A 230 19.35 -17.66 -13.22
C GLU A 230 19.72 -16.35 -12.53
N VAL A 231 20.12 -16.44 -11.25
CA VAL A 231 20.61 -15.34 -10.43
C VAL A 231 21.81 -15.78 -9.60
N GLY A 232 22.72 -14.87 -9.32
CA GLY A 232 23.88 -15.13 -8.46
C GLY A 232 23.51 -15.26 -6.98
N ASP A 233 24.47 -15.65 -6.15
CA ASP A 233 24.30 -15.67 -4.70
C ASP A 233 24.08 -14.28 -4.11
N ASP A 234 24.61 -13.26 -4.75
CA ASP A 234 24.43 -11.85 -4.41
C ASP A 234 22.99 -11.34 -4.61
N ALA A 235 22.16 -12.11 -5.32
CA ALA A 235 20.73 -11.81 -5.48
C ALA A 235 19.87 -12.22 -4.28
N VAL A 236 20.38 -13.05 -3.36
CA VAL A 236 19.64 -13.43 -2.14
C VAL A 236 19.44 -12.20 -1.26
N LEU A 237 18.20 -11.83 -1.00
CA LEU A 237 17.86 -10.73 -0.10
C LEU A 237 17.69 -11.28 1.33
N GLY A 238 18.64 -10.94 2.18
CA GLY A 238 18.75 -11.48 3.53
C GLY A 238 19.31 -12.90 3.56
N GLU A 239 18.72 -13.78 4.35
CA GLU A 239 19.16 -15.15 4.55
C GLU A 239 18.27 -16.16 3.81
N VAL A 240 18.89 -17.25 3.35
CA VAL A 240 18.17 -18.38 2.76
C VAL A 240 17.17 -18.94 3.76
N ASP A 241 15.98 -19.35 3.28
CA ASP A 241 14.86 -19.90 4.07
C ASP A 241 14.17 -18.91 5.04
N GLN A 242 14.58 -17.63 5.08
CA GLN A 242 13.96 -16.59 5.92
C GLN A 242 12.92 -15.72 5.19
N GLY A 243 12.57 -16.02 3.95
CA GLY A 243 11.69 -15.20 3.12
C GLY A 243 10.33 -14.90 3.76
N PHE A 244 9.72 -15.85 4.50
CA PHE A 244 8.45 -15.58 5.20
C PHE A 244 8.61 -14.60 6.37
N THR A 245 9.75 -14.62 7.05
CA THR A 245 10.09 -13.65 8.10
C THR A 245 10.21 -12.26 7.51
N TYR A 246 10.98 -12.11 6.44
CA TYR A 246 11.17 -10.83 5.74
C TYR A 246 9.90 -10.32 5.06
N ALA A 247 9.02 -11.22 4.61
CA ALA A 247 7.69 -10.81 4.14
C ALA A 247 6.90 -10.10 5.24
N GLN A 248 7.00 -10.50 6.51
CA GLN A 248 6.32 -9.79 7.61
C GLN A 248 7.02 -8.47 7.96
N VAL A 249 8.35 -8.37 7.83
CA VAL A 249 9.08 -7.08 7.94
C VAL A 249 8.50 -6.06 6.97
N ARG A 250 8.28 -6.47 5.71
CA ARG A 250 7.67 -5.63 4.68
C ARG A 250 6.19 -5.35 4.93
N LEU A 251 5.39 -6.40 5.14
CA LEU A 251 3.92 -6.32 5.15
C LEU A 251 3.36 -5.66 6.42
N GLY A 252 4.09 -5.68 7.54
CA GLY A 252 3.66 -5.03 8.77
C GLY A 252 3.41 -3.54 8.58
N PRO A 253 4.44 -2.74 8.28
CA PRO A 253 4.32 -1.32 7.96
C PRO A 253 3.47 -1.05 6.71
N ALA A 254 3.63 -1.83 5.63
CA ALA A 254 2.91 -1.62 4.37
C ALA A 254 1.39 -1.64 4.53
N ARG A 255 0.84 -2.47 5.43
CA ARG A 255 -0.59 -2.45 5.75
C ARG A 255 -1.03 -1.11 6.32
N MET A 256 -0.19 -0.48 7.14
CA MET A 256 -0.48 0.83 7.73
C MET A 256 -0.39 1.94 6.68
N THR A 257 0.64 1.93 5.84
CA THR A 257 0.78 2.93 4.77
C THR A 257 -0.35 2.84 3.75
N HIS A 258 -0.89 1.65 3.46
CA HIS A 258 -2.14 1.50 2.71
C HIS A 258 -3.33 2.14 3.43
N CYS A 259 -3.50 1.90 4.74
CA CYS A 259 -4.57 2.53 5.52
C CYS A 259 -4.49 4.05 5.45
N MET A 260 -3.29 4.63 5.58
CA MET A 260 -3.05 6.08 5.52
C MET A 260 -3.52 6.66 4.20
N ARG A 261 -3.05 6.11 3.09
CA ARG A 261 -3.37 6.61 1.74
C ARG A 261 -4.86 6.50 1.41
N TRP A 262 -5.48 5.37 1.74
CA TRP A 262 -6.92 5.18 1.47
C TRP A 262 -7.79 6.02 2.39
N LEU A 263 -7.32 6.37 3.58
CA LEU A 263 -8.01 7.31 4.45
C LEU A 263 -8.07 8.71 3.83
N GLY A 264 -7.02 9.15 3.15
CA GLY A 264 -7.03 10.37 2.35
C GLY A 264 -8.06 10.35 1.23
N VAL A 265 -8.20 9.21 0.53
CA VAL A 265 -9.27 9.01 -0.47
C VAL A 265 -10.65 9.09 0.16
N ALA A 266 -10.86 8.48 1.33
CA ALA A 266 -12.13 8.54 2.05
C ALA A 266 -12.46 9.99 2.46
N ARG A 267 -11.48 10.75 2.95
CA ARG A 267 -11.66 12.18 3.26
C ARG A 267 -12.11 12.98 2.03
N ARG A 268 -11.43 12.81 0.89
CA ARG A 268 -11.82 13.46 -0.37
C ARG A 268 -13.24 13.11 -0.79
N ALA A 269 -13.61 11.84 -0.71
CA ALA A 269 -14.96 11.41 -1.07
C ALA A 269 -16.02 12.07 -0.16
N GLN A 270 -15.74 12.14 1.13
CA GLN A 270 -16.62 12.81 2.11
C GLN A 270 -16.72 14.31 1.85
N ASP A 271 -15.61 15.01 1.54
CA ASP A 271 -15.62 16.44 1.24
C ASP A 271 -16.49 16.74 0.01
N ILE A 272 -16.38 15.93 -1.05
CA ILE A 272 -17.24 16.04 -2.25
C ILE A 272 -18.71 15.82 -1.89
N ALA A 273 -19.02 14.86 -1.02
CA ALA A 273 -20.39 14.60 -0.58
C ALA A 273 -20.95 15.74 0.27
N LEU A 274 -20.13 16.33 1.15
CA LEU A 274 -20.50 17.50 1.97
C LEU A 274 -20.78 18.72 1.11
N GLU A 275 -19.90 19.07 0.17
CA GLU A 275 -20.10 20.16 -0.78
C GLU A 275 -21.38 19.93 -1.59
N ARG A 276 -21.56 18.73 -2.13
CA ARG A 276 -22.77 18.37 -2.89
C ARG A 276 -24.03 18.50 -2.06
N ALA A 277 -24.01 18.06 -0.81
CA ALA A 277 -25.18 18.11 0.07
C ALA A 277 -25.54 19.56 0.47
N ALA A 278 -24.53 20.43 0.62
CA ALA A 278 -24.74 21.85 0.91
C ALA A 278 -25.33 22.61 -0.29
N ASP A 279 -24.82 22.35 -1.50
CA ASP A 279 -25.16 23.14 -2.69
C ASP A 279 -26.44 22.66 -3.40
N ARG A 280 -26.72 21.35 -3.37
CA ARG A 280 -27.85 20.77 -4.09
C ARG A 280 -29.13 20.82 -3.28
N SER A 281 -30.17 21.45 -3.84
CA SER A 281 -31.52 21.42 -3.27
C SER A 281 -32.41 20.40 -3.99
N ALA A 282 -33.24 19.70 -3.21
CA ALA A 282 -34.31 18.83 -3.66
C ALA A 282 -35.46 18.86 -2.63
N PHE A 283 -36.68 18.61 -3.07
CA PHE A 283 -37.87 18.64 -2.18
C PHE A 283 -37.99 19.93 -1.38
N GLY A 284 -37.59 21.08 -1.98
CA GLY A 284 -37.74 22.42 -1.42
C GLY A 284 -36.67 22.86 -0.41
N ARG A 285 -35.60 22.08 -0.20
CA ARG A 285 -34.50 22.40 0.72
C ARG A 285 -33.17 21.77 0.31
N PRO A 286 -32.01 22.23 0.83
CA PRO A 286 -30.72 21.59 0.62
C PRO A 286 -30.72 20.13 1.03
N LEU A 287 -29.96 19.28 0.30
CA LEU A 287 -29.82 17.86 0.67
C LEU A 287 -29.27 17.69 2.10
N ALA A 288 -28.41 18.59 2.55
CA ALA A 288 -27.85 18.61 3.90
C ALA A 288 -28.90 18.73 5.02
N GLU A 289 -30.12 19.16 4.70
CA GLU A 289 -31.25 19.26 5.66
C GLU A 289 -32.14 17.99 5.67
N LEU A 290 -31.84 17.00 4.84
CA LEU A 290 -32.59 15.74 4.79
C LEU A 290 -31.97 14.74 5.76
N GLY A 291 -32.76 14.24 6.73
CA GLY A 291 -32.26 13.39 7.83
C GLY A 291 -31.50 12.15 7.38
N MET A 292 -31.92 11.48 6.28
CA MET A 292 -31.19 10.32 5.75
C MET A 292 -29.83 10.71 5.13
N VAL A 293 -29.71 11.90 4.54
CA VAL A 293 -28.43 12.42 4.04
C VAL A 293 -27.51 12.78 5.21
N GLN A 294 -28.05 13.43 6.24
CA GLN A 294 -27.31 13.73 7.48
C GLN A 294 -26.75 12.46 8.12
N GLN A 295 -27.52 11.38 8.16
CA GLN A 295 -27.03 10.09 8.66
C GLN A 295 -25.84 9.57 7.85
N LEU A 296 -25.91 9.56 6.52
CA LEU A 296 -24.84 9.09 5.66
C LEU A 296 -23.54 9.90 5.87
N LEU A 297 -23.68 11.22 5.99
CA LEU A 297 -22.53 12.12 6.23
C LEU A 297 -21.93 11.91 7.62
N ALA A 298 -22.77 11.81 8.67
CA ALA A 298 -22.31 11.57 10.04
C ALA A 298 -21.64 10.20 10.21
N ASP A 299 -22.22 9.13 9.64
CA ASP A 299 -21.62 7.79 9.66
C ASP A 299 -20.27 7.76 8.95
N SER A 300 -20.08 8.60 7.94
CA SER A 300 -18.80 8.72 7.24
C SER A 300 -17.74 9.43 8.08
N GLU A 301 -18.09 10.50 8.79
CA GLU A 301 -17.18 11.16 9.76
C GLU A 301 -16.77 10.20 10.88
N ILE A 302 -17.73 9.43 11.43
CA ILE A 302 -17.46 8.43 12.48
C ILE A 302 -16.49 7.37 11.96
N ASP A 303 -16.69 6.86 10.74
CA ASP A 303 -15.81 5.88 10.13
C ASP A 303 -14.39 6.44 9.90
N ILE A 304 -14.25 7.70 9.45
CA ILE A 304 -12.96 8.36 9.23
C ILE A 304 -12.22 8.54 10.56
N GLU A 305 -12.85 9.13 11.59
CA GLU A 305 -12.21 9.40 12.87
C GLU A 305 -11.84 8.11 13.62
N THR A 306 -12.71 7.10 13.59
CA THR A 306 -12.39 5.79 14.16
C THR A 306 -11.22 5.12 13.42
N SER A 307 -11.17 5.27 12.09
CA SER A 307 -10.06 4.76 11.26
C SER A 307 -8.73 5.41 11.66
N ARG A 308 -8.69 6.73 11.85
CA ARG A 308 -7.50 7.45 12.35
C ARG A 308 -7.04 6.90 13.69
N ALA A 309 -7.96 6.77 14.65
CA ALA A 309 -7.64 6.31 16.00
C ALA A 309 -7.01 4.90 16.02
N VAL A 310 -7.59 3.93 15.30
CA VAL A 310 -7.06 2.56 15.26
C VAL A 310 -5.76 2.47 14.46
N LEU A 311 -5.61 3.27 13.41
CA LEU A 311 -4.40 3.38 12.62
C LEU A 311 -3.25 3.95 13.45
N TRP A 312 -3.44 5.08 14.10
CA TRP A 312 -2.44 5.73 14.95
C TRP A 312 -1.99 4.81 16.10
N ARG A 313 -2.92 4.08 16.71
CA ARG A 313 -2.55 3.08 17.72
C ARG A 313 -1.62 2.00 17.16
N ALA A 314 -1.88 1.51 15.95
CA ALA A 314 -1.05 0.49 15.32
C ALA A 314 0.34 1.04 14.93
N CYS A 315 0.40 2.26 14.38
CA CYS A 315 1.65 2.95 14.06
C CYS A 315 2.51 3.17 15.31
N TRP A 316 1.92 3.70 16.37
CA TRP A 316 2.62 3.91 17.63
C TRP A 316 3.22 2.62 18.23
N GLU A 317 2.48 1.50 18.18
CA GLU A 317 3.03 0.22 18.65
C GLU A 317 4.23 -0.24 17.81
N LEU A 318 4.18 -0.02 16.48
CA LEU A 318 5.28 -0.35 15.58
C LEU A 318 6.50 0.55 15.84
N ASP A 319 6.31 1.86 15.98
CA ASP A 319 7.39 2.83 16.25
C ASP A 319 8.07 2.56 17.59
N GLN A 320 7.35 1.98 18.56
CA GLN A 320 7.93 1.52 19.84
C GLN A 320 8.65 0.16 19.74
N GLY A 321 8.77 -0.43 18.54
CA GLY A 321 9.36 -1.76 18.37
C GLY A 321 8.60 -2.90 19.03
N ARG A 322 7.30 -2.73 19.30
CA ARG A 322 6.48 -3.72 20.01
C ARG A 322 5.84 -4.73 19.05
N PRO A 323 5.45 -5.92 19.55
CA PRO A 323 4.70 -6.90 18.76
C PRO A 323 3.31 -6.35 18.36
N ALA A 324 3.21 -5.69 17.21
CA ALA A 324 2.02 -4.97 16.78
C ALA A 324 1.04 -5.80 15.90
N ALA A 325 1.29 -7.10 15.68
CA ALA A 325 0.51 -7.93 14.76
C ALA A 325 -1.02 -7.95 15.04
N GLN A 326 -1.43 -7.78 16.29
CA GLN A 326 -2.85 -7.67 16.66
C GLN A 326 -3.41 -6.31 16.20
N HIS A 327 -2.73 -5.22 16.51
CA HIS A 327 -3.15 -3.86 16.20
C HIS A 327 -3.15 -3.60 14.69
N THR A 328 -2.11 -4.04 13.97
CA THR A 328 -2.05 -3.90 12.50
C THR A 328 -3.16 -4.69 11.80
N SER A 329 -3.51 -5.90 12.30
CA SER A 329 -4.64 -6.65 11.75
C SER A 329 -5.98 -5.97 12.02
N ILE A 330 -6.18 -5.39 13.22
CA ILE A 330 -7.40 -4.64 13.59
C ILE A 330 -7.50 -3.39 12.70
N ALA A 331 -6.44 -2.58 12.63
CA ALA A 331 -6.42 -1.37 11.84
C ALA A 331 -6.70 -1.66 10.36
N LYS A 332 -5.97 -2.61 9.75
CA LYS A 332 -6.17 -2.98 8.34
C LYS A 332 -7.60 -3.43 8.06
N THR A 333 -8.16 -4.28 8.92
CA THR A 333 -9.55 -4.76 8.74
C THR A 333 -10.55 -3.62 8.86
N TYR A 334 -10.47 -2.84 9.94
CA TYR A 334 -11.43 -1.76 10.16
C TYR A 334 -11.35 -0.70 9.06
N VAL A 335 -10.14 -0.19 8.78
CA VAL A 335 -9.94 0.89 7.80
C VAL A 335 -10.34 0.45 6.40
N SER A 336 -9.98 -0.77 5.96
CA SER A 336 -10.36 -1.23 4.62
C SER A 336 -11.88 -1.33 4.44
N GLU A 337 -12.63 -1.73 5.46
CA GLU A 337 -14.09 -1.76 5.43
C GLU A 337 -14.69 -0.35 5.51
N ALA A 338 -14.17 0.50 6.40
CA ALA A 338 -14.64 1.86 6.62
C ALA A 338 -14.48 2.73 5.37
N VAL A 339 -13.29 2.71 4.74
CA VAL A 339 -13.01 3.48 3.51
C VAL A 339 -14.00 3.11 2.40
N ASN A 340 -14.27 1.82 2.22
CA ASN A 340 -15.25 1.36 1.22
C ASN A 340 -16.66 1.91 1.55
N ARG A 341 -17.09 1.90 2.83
CA ARG A 341 -18.40 2.46 3.22
C ARG A 341 -18.48 3.97 3.00
N VAL A 342 -17.41 4.70 3.33
CA VAL A 342 -17.37 6.16 3.14
C VAL A 342 -17.50 6.52 1.67
N VAL A 343 -16.73 5.88 0.80
CA VAL A 343 -16.79 6.17 -0.64
C VAL A 343 -18.15 5.75 -1.23
N ASP A 344 -18.72 4.62 -0.81
CA ASP A 344 -20.06 4.17 -1.22
C ASP A 344 -21.15 5.20 -0.83
N ARG A 345 -21.13 5.69 0.42
CA ARG A 345 -22.06 6.73 0.88
C ARG A 345 -21.88 8.04 0.10
N ALA A 346 -20.65 8.43 -0.21
CA ALA A 346 -20.38 9.62 -1.01
C ALA A 346 -20.98 9.50 -2.43
N VAL A 347 -20.83 8.34 -3.07
CA VAL A 347 -21.49 8.04 -4.36
C VAL A 347 -23.00 8.16 -4.21
N GLN A 348 -23.58 7.60 -3.15
CA GLN A 348 -25.02 7.62 -2.90
C GLN A 348 -25.55 9.06 -2.69
N VAL A 349 -24.85 9.89 -1.91
CA VAL A 349 -25.22 11.30 -1.67
C VAL A 349 -25.17 12.13 -2.97
N CYS A 350 -24.18 11.86 -3.82
CA CYS A 350 -24.02 12.54 -5.10
C CYS A 350 -24.97 12.03 -6.20
N GLY A 351 -25.61 10.87 -6.01
CA GLY A 351 -26.56 10.29 -6.96
C GLY A 351 -25.93 10.01 -8.32
N ALA A 352 -26.62 10.36 -9.42
CA ALA A 352 -26.12 10.15 -10.77
C ALA A 352 -24.74 10.78 -11.05
N LEU A 353 -24.44 11.92 -10.43
CA LEU A 353 -23.11 12.53 -10.51
C LEU A 353 -22.04 11.62 -9.88
N GLY A 354 -22.37 10.93 -8.79
CA GLY A 354 -21.44 10.02 -8.10
C GLY A 354 -21.00 8.80 -8.92
N ILE A 355 -21.85 8.36 -9.87
CA ILE A 355 -21.56 7.22 -10.77
C ILE A 355 -21.08 7.65 -12.16
N SER A 356 -21.06 8.96 -12.44
CA SER A 356 -20.61 9.51 -13.73
C SER A 356 -19.10 9.72 -13.76
N GLY A 357 -18.57 10.05 -14.93
CA GLY A 357 -17.18 10.51 -15.10
C GLY A 357 -16.97 11.98 -14.74
N ASP A 358 -18.02 12.75 -14.48
CA ASP A 358 -17.94 14.19 -14.19
C ASP A 358 -17.46 14.49 -12.76
N ALA A 359 -17.48 13.47 -11.89
CA ALA A 359 -16.90 13.53 -10.56
C ALA A 359 -15.95 12.33 -10.33
N PRO A 360 -14.92 12.46 -9.48
CA PRO A 360 -13.95 11.40 -9.29
C PRO A 360 -14.50 10.17 -8.52
N LEU A 361 -15.69 10.26 -7.94
CA LEU A 361 -16.24 9.28 -6.99
C LEU A 361 -16.36 7.88 -7.58
N SER A 362 -16.82 7.74 -8.83
CA SER A 362 -16.96 6.44 -9.51
C SER A 362 -15.62 5.73 -9.66
N ARG A 363 -14.54 6.50 -9.84
CA ARG A 363 -13.16 5.97 -9.86
C ARG A 363 -12.70 5.64 -8.45
N LEU A 364 -12.83 6.56 -7.50
CA LEU A 364 -12.47 6.30 -6.10
C LEU A 364 -13.13 5.01 -5.58
N TYR A 365 -14.41 4.77 -5.95
CA TYR A 365 -15.13 3.55 -5.59
C TYR A 365 -14.47 2.28 -6.13
N ARG A 366 -14.03 2.29 -7.39
CA ARG A 366 -13.31 1.16 -7.99
C ARG A 366 -11.95 0.93 -7.36
N GLU A 367 -11.21 2.00 -7.12
CA GLU A 367 -9.84 1.94 -6.59
C GLU A 367 -9.78 1.49 -5.12
N VAL A 368 -10.74 1.84 -4.27
CA VAL A 368 -10.72 1.42 -2.86
C VAL A 368 -11.18 -0.02 -2.66
N ARG A 369 -11.97 -0.59 -3.59
CA ARG A 369 -12.60 -1.90 -3.40
C ARG A 369 -11.59 -3.05 -3.20
N PRO A 370 -10.48 -3.13 -3.93
CA PRO A 370 -9.46 -4.16 -3.75
C PRO A 370 -8.74 -4.11 -2.41
N PHE A 371 -8.74 -2.97 -1.70
CA PHE A 371 -8.10 -2.86 -0.39
C PHE A 371 -8.65 -3.83 0.65
N ARG A 372 -9.88 -4.31 0.51
CA ARG A 372 -10.44 -5.38 1.35
C ARG A 372 -9.81 -6.75 1.09
N ILE A 373 -9.05 -6.91 0.01
CA ILE A 373 -8.53 -8.19 -0.50
C ILE A 373 -7.01 -8.29 -0.32
N TYR A 374 -6.24 -7.35 -0.85
CA TYR A 374 -4.79 -7.43 -0.84
C TYR A 374 -4.18 -7.17 0.56
N ASP A 375 -2.92 -7.52 0.75
CA ASP A 375 -2.16 -7.50 2.01
C ASP A 375 -2.84 -8.28 3.15
N GLY A 376 -3.61 -9.28 2.77
CA GLY A 376 -4.46 -10.12 3.59
C GLY A 376 -5.92 -9.67 3.54
N PRO A 377 -6.82 -10.54 3.05
CA PRO A 377 -8.26 -10.28 3.06
C PRO A 377 -8.78 -10.02 4.47
N SER A 378 -9.86 -9.23 4.56
CA SER A 378 -10.53 -8.93 5.82
C SER A 378 -10.84 -10.19 6.64
N GLU A 379 -11.17 -11.30 5.98
CA GLU A 379 -11.46 -12.60 6.59
C GLU A 379 -10.21 -13.22 7.23
N THR A 380 -9.08 -13.19 6.53
CA THR A 380 -7.79 -13.69 7.04
C THR A 380 -7.36 -12.92 8.29
N HIS A 381 -7.50 -11.59 8.27
CA HIS A 381 -7.20 -10.76 9.44
C HIS A 381 -8.15 -11.05 10.60
N ARG A 382 -9.48 -11.17 10.37
CA ARG A 382 -10.46 -11.53 11.40
C ARG A 382 -10.14 -12.88 12.05
N TRP A 383 -9.82 -13.89 11.23
CA TRP A 383 -9.37 -15.18 11.73
C TRP A 383 -8.11 -15.05 12.60
N ALA A 384 -7.10 -14.31 12.16
CA ALA A 384 -5.86 -14.11 12.89
C ALA A 384 -6.07 -13.33 14.21
N ILE A 385 -6.96 -12.31 14.22
CA ILE A 385 -7.35 -11.55 15.41
C ILE A 385 -7.98 -12.48 16.44
N ALA A 386 -8.98 -13.28 16.03
CA ALA A 386 -9.67 -14.21 16.92
C ALA A 386 -8.72 -15.27 17.50
N LYS A 387 -7.87 -15.87 16.65
CA LYS A 387 -6.88 -16.86 17.06
C LYS A 387 -5.93 -16.32 18.14
N ARG A 388 -5.40 -15.09 17.95
CA ARG A 388 -4.53 -14.45 18.94
C ARG A 388 -5.27 -14.12 20.24
N ALA A 389 -6.50 -13.62 20.16
CA ALA A 389 -7.31 -13.31 21.35
C ALA A 389 -7.62 -14.57 22.20
N VAL A 390 -7.98 -15.69 21.55
CA VAL A 390 -8.21 -16.97 22.24
C VAL A 390 -6.92 -17.49 22.88
N ARG A 391 -5.78 -17.40 22.19
CA ARG A 391 -4.50 -17.81 22.73
C ARG A 391 -4.15 -17.01 23.99
N ALA A 392 -4.25 -15.69 23.95
CA ALA A 392 -4.00 -14.82 25.08
C ALA A 392 -4.94 -15.09 26.28
N ALA A 393 -6.20 -15.46 26.02
CA ALA A 393 -7.13 -15.84 27.08
C ALA A 393 -6.73 -17.18 27.76
N ARG A 394 -6.26 -18.16 26.97
CA ARG A 394 -5.75 -19.44 27.52
C ARG A 394 -4.49 -19.25 28.36
N GLU A 395 -3.54 -18.42 27.89
CA GLU A 395 -2.31 -18.09 28.61
C GLU A 395 -2.61 -17.43 29.97
N ARG A 396 -3.54 -16.46 30.02
CA ARG A 396 -3.99 -15.84 31.28
C ARG A 396 -4.61 -16.84 32.25
N ARG A 397 -5.43 -17.79 31.74
CA ARG A 397 -6.03 -18.85 32.58
C ARG A 397 -5.02 -19.85 33.13
N ALA A 398 -3.94 -20.09 32.38
CA ALA A 398 -2.86 -21.00 32.87
C ALA A 398 -1.93 -20.34 33.86
N ALA A 399 -1.90 -19.00 33.92
CA ALA A 399 -1.09 -18.24 34.89
C ALA A 399 -1.85 -17.85 36.17
N SER A 400 -3.18 -18.01 36.20
CA SER A 400 -4.05 -17.86 37.38
C SER A 400 -4.32 -19.19 38.05
#